data_19b2e534af3bb1cb7603f315c72c961a
#
_entry.id   19b2e534af3bb1cb7603f315c72c961a
#
_cell.length_a   1.000
_cell.length_b   1.000
_cell.length_c   1.000
_cell.angle_alpha   90.00
_cell.angle_beta   90.00
_cell.angle_gamma   90.00
#
_symmetry.space_group_name_H-M   'P 1'
#
loop_
_entity.id
_entity.type
_entity.pdbx_description
1 polymer ?
#
loop_
_entity_poly.entity_id
_entity_poly.type
_entity_poly.pdbx_seq_one_letter_code
_entity_poly.pdbx_strand_id
1 'polypeptide(L)'
;MRTWHRTSLLTVAAAFVAALLINSGSSAQQKAPVVNVFKTASCGCCSKWVDHMKAAGFEMRVQDVEDIAAVKKRLGVADDISSCHTSQVDGYVIEGHVPASSVQRLLKERPKVAGLAVPGMPMGSPGMEVPSGAKDAYSVVAFGGGQPPRVYERR
;
A
#
# COMPACT_ATOMS: atom_id res chain seq x y z
N MET A 1 -31.92 -71.68 -11.59
CA MET A 1 -31.99 -71.24 -10.24
C MET A 1 -31.00 -70.09 -10.01
N ARG A 2 -31.25 -69.08 -9.41
CA ARG A 2 -30.88 -67.69 -9.32
C ARG A 2 -29.38 -67.36 -9.43
N THR A 3 -28.97 -66.76 -10.55
CA THR A 3 -27.75 -65.95 -10.68
C THR A 3 -28.15 -64.48 -10.59
N TRP A 4 -27.84 -63.79 -9.50
CA TRP A 4 -28.14 -62.40 -9.32
C TRP A 4 -26.84 -61.57 -9.11
N HIS A 5 -26.58 -60.72 -10.08
CA HIS A 5 -26.02 -59.40 -10.03
C HIS A 5 -24.77 -59.11 -9.19
N ARG A 6 -23.63 -59.12 -9.85
CA ARG A 6 -22.32 -58.53 -9.41
C ARG A 6 -21.83 -57.38 -10.30
N THR A 7 -22.72 -56.49 -10.76
CA THR A 7 -22.35 -55.44 -11.74
C THR A 7 -22.72 -53.99 -11.32
N SER A 8 -23.00 -53.69 -10.02
CA SER A 8 -23.46 -52.33 -9.64
C SER A 8 -22.55 -51.57 -8.70
N LEU A 9 -21.33 -52.03 -8.41
CA LEU A 9 -20.45 -51.39 -7.43
C LEU A 9 -19.23 -50.67 -8.04
N LEU A 10 -19.01 -50.74 -9.36
CA LEU A 10 -17.85 -50.11 -10.00
C LEU A 10 -18.14 -48.78 -10.69
N THR A 11 -19.39 -48.35 -10.82
CA THR A 11 -19.76 -47.11 -11.49
C THR A 11 -19.91 -45.88 -10.57
N VAL A 12 -19.96 -46.06 -9.25
CA VAL A 12 -20.10 -44.94 -8.29
C VAL A 12 -18.73 -44.36 -7.89
N ALA A 13 -17.65 -45.14 -7.97
CA ALA A 13 -16.30 -44.67 -7.59
C ALA A 13 -15.67 -43.73 -8.62
N ALA A 14 -16.05 -43.80 -9.90
CA ALA A 14 -15.46 -42.95 -10.96
C ALA A 14 -16.00 -41.51 -10.95
N ALA A 15 -17.20 -41.28 -10.44
CA ALA A 15 -17.82 -39.95 -10.41
C ALA A 15 -17.28 -39.03 -9.31
N PHE A 16 -16.72 -39.60 -8.22
CA PHE A 16 -16.16 -38.81 -7.09
C PHE A 16 -14.73 -38.30 -7.34
N VAL A 17 -13.96 -38.94 -8.22
CA VAL A 17 -12.58 -38.51 -8.53
C VAL A 17 -12.56 -37.33 -9.51
N ALA A 18 -13.55 -37.20 -10.39
CA ALA A 18 -13.63 -36.10 -11.34
C ALA A 18 -14.05 -34.75 -10.70
N ALA A 19 -14.70 -34.75 -9.54
CA ALA A 19 -15.12 -33.53 -8.86
C ALA A 19 -14.01 -32.84 -8.04
N LEU A 20 -12.87 -33.49 -7.83
CA LEU A 20 -11.75 -32.96 -7.02
C LEU A 20 -10.70 -32.20 -7.83
N LEU A 21 -10.81 -32.15 -9.17
CA LEU A 21 -9.81 -31.53 -10.05
C LEU A 21 -10.19 -30.14 -10.60
N ILE A 22 -11.33 -29.57 -10.22
CA ILE A 22 -11.81 -28.29 -10.78
C ILE A 22 -11.65 -27.13 -9.77
N ASN A 23 -10.85 -27.30 -8.73
CA ASN A 23 -10.56 -26.20 -7.82
C ASN A 23 -9.17 -25.60 -8.08
N SER A 24 -8.78 -25.46 -9.36
CA SER A 24 -7.71 -24.56 -9.76
C SER A 24 -8.25 -23.13 -9.61
N GLY A 25 -8.28 -22.62 -8.38
CA GLY A 25 -8.58 -21.23 -8.10
C GLY A 25 -7.67 -20.36 -8.95
N SER A 26 -8.22 -19.74 -10.00
CA SER A 26 -7.59 -18.60 -10.67
C SER A 26 -7.31 -17.56 -9.59
N SER A 27 -6.07 -17.53 -9.07
CA SER A 27 -5.53 -16.37 -8.40
C SER A 27 -5.57 -15.24 -9.42
N ALA A 28 -6.66 -14.48 -9.42
CA ALA A 28 -6.71 -13.23 -10.15
C ALA A 28 -5.51 -12.42 -9.65
N GLN A 29 -4.52 -12.26 -10.51
CA GLN A 29 -3.30 -11.49 -10.22
C GLN A 29 -3.76 -10.08 -9.86
N GLN A 30 -3.78 -9.77 -8.58
CA GLN A 30 -4.25 -8.49 -8.09
C GLN A 30 -3.29 -7.43 -8.63
N LYS A 31 -3.77 -6.59 -9.55
CA LYS A 31 -2.96 -5.53 -10.16
C LYS A 31 -2.33 -4.69 -9.05
N ALA A 32 -1.02 -4.45 -9.16
CA ALA A 32 -0.28 -3.63 -8.20
C ALA A 32 -0.96 -2.26 -8.03
N PRO A 33 -1.16 -1.78 -6.79
CA PRO A 33 -1.73 -0.46 -6.58
C PRO A 33 -0.84 0.62 -7.20
N VAL A 34 -1.46 1.55 -7.94
CA VAL A 34 -0.76 2.65 -8.61
C VAL A 34 -0.67 3.83 -7.64
N VAL A 35 0.57 4.29 -7.38
CA VAL A 35 0.86 5.47 -6.57
C VAL A 35 1.30 6.61 -7.48
N ASN A 36 0.53 7.69 -7.54
CA ASN A 36 0.90 8.92 -8.24
C ASN A 36 1.67 9.82 -7.27
N VAL A 37 2.93 10.12 -7.57
CA VAL A 37 3.85 10.86 -6.69
C VAL A 37 4.13 12.23 -7.27
N PHE A 38 3.97 13.28 -6.47
CA PHE A 38 4.32 14.66 -6.78
C PHE A 38 5.51 15.07 -5.91
N LYS A 39 6.62 15.44 -6.55
CA LYS A 39 7.86 15.88 -5.88
C LYS A 39 8.56 16.94 -6.68
N THR A 40 9.52 17.65 -6.09
CA THR A 40 10.43 18.49 -6.86
C THR A 40 11.52 17.65 -7.51
N ALA A 41 11.99 18.04 -8.69
CA ALA A 41 13.01 17.31 -9.46
C ALA A 41 14.28 17.04 -8.64
N SER A 42 14.71 18.00 -7.80
CA SER A 42 15.91 17.92 -6.95
C SER A 42 15.78 17.07 -5.68
N CYS A 43 14.58 16.54 -5.37
CA CYS A 43 14.35 15.79 -4.13
C CYS A 43 14.94 14.36 -4.21
N GLY A 44 16.15 14.17 -3.77
CA GLY A 44 16.83 12.86 -3.77
C GLY A 44 16.26 11.84 -2.79
N CYS A 45 15.86 12.27 -1.59
CA CYS A 45 15.22 11.38 -0.60
C CYS A 45 13.84 10.90 -1.08
N CYS A 46 13.11 11.73 -1.81
CA CYS A 46 11.84 11.36 -2.43
C CYS A 46 12.03 10.22 -3.45
N SER A 47 13.11 10.27 -4.24
CA SER A 47 13.43 9.20 -5.19
C SER A 47 13.73 7.88 -4.49
N LYS A 48 14.47 7.90 -3.39
CA LYS A 48 14.72 6.72 -2.55
C LYS A 48 13.43 6.15 -1.95
N TRP A 49 12.50 7.02 -1.52
CA TRP A 49 11.18 6.57 -1.06
C TRP A 49 10.39 5.90 -2.18
N VAL A 50 10.44 6.43 -3.41
CA VAL A 50 9.82 5.79 -4.58
C VAL A 50 10.38 4.37 -4.79
N ASP A 51 11.69 4.19 -4.65
CA ASP A 51 12.31 2.85 -4.79
C ASP A 51 11.92 1.90 -3.65
N HIS A 52 11.77 2.41 -2.42
CA HIS A 52 11.23 1.66 -1.29
C HIS A 52 9.80 1.16 -1.58
N MET A 53 8.95 2.00 -2.16
CA MET A 53 7.58 1.63 -2.52
C MET A 53 7.53 0.61 -3.67
N LYS A 54 8.38 0.78 -4.71
CA LYS A 54 8.52 -0.20 -5.80
C LYS A 54 8.94 -1.57 -5.25
N ALA A 55 9.93 -1.60 -4.35
CA ALA A 55 10.39 -2.85 -3.72
C ALA A 55 9.28 -3.56 -2.93
N ALA A 56 8.29 -2.82 -2.45
CA ALA A 56 7.11 -3.35 -1.76
C ALA A 56 5.95 -3.73 -2.70
N GLY A 57 6.14 -3.65 -4.02
CA GLY A 57 5.18 -4.10 -5.03
C GLY A 57 4.19 -3.04 -5.51
N PHE A 58 4.44 -1.75 -5.26
CA PHE A 58 3.62 -0.67 -5.81
C PHE A 58 4.06 -0.28 -7.22
N GLU A 59 3.10 0.05 -8.11
CA GLU A 59 3.38 0.74 -9.38
C GLU A 59 3.51 2.24 -9.11
N MET A 60 4.67 2.83 -9.43
CA MET A 60 4.95 4.24 -9.11
C MET A 60 4.88 5.11 -10.37
N ARG A 61 4.08 6.17 -10.35
CA ARG A 61 4.00 7.20 -11.38
C ARG A 61 4.47 8.53 -10.79
N VAL A 62 5.68 8.93 -11.15
CA VAL A 62 6.33 10.12 -10.60
C VAL A 62 6.12 11.30 -11.52
N GLN A 63 5.71 12.41 -10.96
CA GLN A 63 5.58 13.71 -11.62
C GLN A 63 6.42 14.73 -10.85
N ASP A 64 7.44 15.27 -11.51
CA ASP A 64 8.15 16.41 -11.00
C ASP A 64 7.31 17.69 -11.17
N VAL A 65 7.21 18.46 -10.09
CA VAL A 65 6.43 19.70 -10.03
C VAL A 65 7.29 20.85 -9.52
N GLU A 66 7.03 22.06 -10.00
CA GLU A 66 7.73 23.25 -9.54
C GLU A 66 7.17 23.75 -8.21
N ASP A 67 5.84 23.70 -8.06
CA ASP A 67 5.12 24.14 -6.85
C ASP A 67 4.45 22.96 -6.13
N ILE A 68 5.22 22.33 -5.25
CA ILE A 68 4.71 21.25 -4.39
C ILE A 68 3.72 21.78 -3.34
N ALA A 69 3.81 23.04 -2.92
CA ALA A 69 2.90 23.62 -1.95
C ALA A 69 1.48 23.74 -2.53
N ALA A 70 1.33 24.12 -3.80
CA ALA A 70 0.05 24.12 -4.47
C ALA A 70 -0.57 22.71 -4.56
N VAL A 71 0.25 21.67 -4.78
CA VAL A 71 -0.21 20.27 -4.77
C VAL A 71 -0.73 19.88 -3.38
N LYS A 72 0.03 20.16 -2.33
CA LYS A 72 -0.35 19.87 -0.93
C LYS A 72 -1.67 20.53 -0.57
N LYS A 73 -1.80 21.84 -0.84
CA LYS A 73 -3.03 22.60 -0.60
C LYS A 73 -4.23 21.98 -1.33
N ARG A 74 -4.07 21.63 -2.61
CA ARG A 74 -5.14 20.99 -3.40
C ARG A 74 -5.56 19.64 -2.83
N LEU A 75 -4.62 18.88 -2.25
CA LEU A 75 -4.85 17.56 -1.68
C LEU A 75 -5.20 17.58 -0.19
N GLY A 76 -5.37 18.77 0.41
CA GLY A 76 -5.79 18.92 1.78
C GLY A 76 -4.74 18.56 2.83
N VAL A 77 -3.45 18.63 2.46
CA VAL A 77 -2.34 18.48 3.41
C VAL A 77 -2.11 19.81 4.13
N ALA A 78 -2.29 19.79 5.44
CA ALA A 78 -2.04 20.96 6.30
C ALA A 78 -0.53 21.11 6.59
N ASP A 79 -0.11 22.34 6.93
CA ASP A 79 1.31 22.66 7.11
C ASP A 79 1.97 21.87 8.25
N ASP A 80 1.25 21.60 9.32
CA ASP A 80 1.73 20.87 10.51
C ASP A 80 1.99 19.39 10.26
N ILE A 81 1.43 18.80 9.18
CA ILE A 81 1.67 17.42 8.77
C ILE A 81 2.50 17.32 7.48
N SER A 82 2.96 18.45 6.94
CA SER A 82 3.65 18.53 5.67
C SER A 82 5.05 17.91 5.71
N SER A 83 5.48 17.37 4.57
CA SER A 83 6.80 16.78 4.32
C SER A 83 7.32 17.17 2.94
N CYS A 84 8.28 16.45 2.36
CA CYS A 84 8.94 16.84 1.11
C CYS A 84 8.19 16.47 -0.17
N HIS A 85 7.32 15.47 -0.16
CA HIS A 85 6.53 15.05 -1.32
C HIS A 85 5.12 14.62 -0.90
N THR A 86 4.23 14.58 -1.87
CA THR A 86 2.83 14.16 -1.68
C THR A 86 2.48 13.12 -2.73
N SER A 87 1.72 12.10 -2.36
CA SER A 87 1.31 11.05 -3.28
C SER A 87 -0.18 10.74 -3.12
N GLN A 88 -0.75 10.10 -4.14
CA GLN A 88 -2.11 9.58 -4.10
C GLN A 88 -2.14 8.12 -4.47
N VAL A 89 -2.87 7.31 -3.72
CA VAL A 89 -3.09 5.91 -4.01
C VAL A 89 -4.52 5.55 -3.64
N ASP A 90 -5.28 5.07 -4.60
CA ASP A 90 -6.62 4.51 -4.40
C ASP A 90 -7.56 5.41 -3.56
N GLY A 91 -7.51 6.72 -3.82
CA GLY A 91 -8.29 7.76 -3.14
C GLY A 91 -7.67 8.32 -1.87
N TYR A 92 -6.61 7.73 -1.33
CA TYR A 92 -5.89 8.24 -0.17
C TYR A 92 -4.72 9.15 -0.57
N VAL A 93 -4.42 10.11 0.29
CA VAL A 93 -3.22 10.97 0.20
C VAL A 93 -2.14 10.38 1.12
N ILE A 94 -0.93 10.26 0.60
CA ILE A 94 0.25 9.84 1.35
C ILE A 94 1.25 10.98 1.34
N GLU A 95 1.53 11.51 2.52
CA GLU A 95 2.41 12.67 2.70
C GLU A 95 3.75 12.25 3.30
N GLY A 96 4.82 12.52 2.57
CA GLY A 96 6.20 12.25 3.01
C GLY A 96 6.55 10.76 3.09
N HIS A 97 7.48 10.45 3.97
CA HIS A 97 8.19 9.18 4.03
C HIS A 97 7.43 8.06 4.75
N VAL A 98 6.14 7.90 4.44
CA VAL A 98 5.27 6.85 5.01
C VAL A 98 5.78 5.48 4.57
N PRO A 99 6.02 4.54 5.51
CA PRO A 99 6.46 3.19 5.17
C PRO A 99 5.45 2.44 4.30
N ALA A 100 5.94 1.66 3.33
CA ALA A 100 5.10 0.86 2.45
C ALA A 100 4.15 -0.07 3.20
N SER A 101 4.58 -0.66 4.33
CA SER A 101 3.74 -1.49 5.19
C SER A 101 2.55 -0.73 5.78
N SER A 102 2.73 0.56 6.14
CA SER A 102 1.64 1.40 6.63
C SER A 102 0.66 1.73 5.50
N VAL A 103 1.16 1.95 4.26
CA VAL A 103 0.30 2.16 3.09
C VAL A 103 -0.47 0.88 2.74
N GLN A 104 0.17 -0.29 2.75
CA GLN A 104 -0.49 -1.58 2.51
C GLN A 104 -1.59 -1.83 3.54
N ARG A 105 -1.34 -1.53 4.81
CA ARG A 105 -2.32 -1.63 5.89
C ARG A 105 -3.49 -0.67 5.68
N LEU A 106 -3.22 0.60 5.30
CA LEU A 106 -4.25 1.58 4.96
C LEU A 106 -5.18 1.07 3.86
N LEU A 107 -4.61 0.54 2.76
CA LEU A 107 -5.37 0.02 1.63
C LEU A 107 -6.19 -1.22 1.99
N LYS A 108 -5.72 -2.02 2.92
CA LYS A 108 -6.44 -3.21 3.42
C LYS A 108 -7.58 -2.83 4.36
N GLU A 109 -7.33 -1.93 5.32
CA GLU A 109 -8.28 -1.57 6.38
C GLU A 109 -9.34 -0.57 5.91
N ARG A 110 -9.04 0.24 4.90
CA ARG A 110 -9.95 1.24 4.32
C ARG A 110 -10.61 2.18 5.34
N PRO A 111 -9.87 2.75 6.28
CA PRO A 111 -10.44 3.65 7.29
C PRO A 111 -10.98 4.93 6.65
N LYS A 112 -11.95 5.58 7.31
CA LYS A 112 -12.53 6.86 6.87
C LYS A 112 -11.61 8.03 7.24
N VAL A 113 -10.49 8.16 6.51
CA VAL A 113 -9.50 9.24 6.64
C VAL A 113 -9.16 9.76 5.24
N ALA A 114 -8.58 10.96 5.13
CA ALA A 114 -8.07 11.45 3.85
C ALA A 114 -6.73 10.78 3.47
N GLY A 115 -5.91 10.42 4.46
CA GLY A 115 -4.64 9.79 4.19
C GLY A 115 -3.75 9.57 5.42
N LEU A 116 -2.48 9.25 5.13
CA LEU A 116 -1.41 9.11 6.11
C LEU A 116 -0.30 10.12 5.84
N ALA A 117 0.34 10.59 6.90
CA ALA A 117 1.50 11.47 6.82
C ALA A 117 2.63 11.00 7.75
N VAL A 118 3.87 11.23 7.34
CA VAL A 118 5.04 11.32 8.21
C VAL A 118 5.49 12.78 8.17
N PRO A 119 5.13 13.59 9.18
CA PRO A 119 5.48 15.01 9.21
C PRO A 119 6.98 15.22 9.21
N GLY A 120 7.45 16.23 8.48
CA GLY A 120 8.87 16.50 8.35
C GLY A 120 9.63 15.42 7.57
N MET A 121 10.87 15.18 7.95
CA MET A 121 11.75 14.20 7.30
C MET A 121 12.58 13.49 8.37
N PRO A 122 11.97 12.66 9.23
CA PRO A 122 12.67 12.01 10.34
C PRO A 122 13.75 11.04 9.80
N MET A 123 14.93 11.10 10.40
CA MET A 123 16.07 10.25 10.06
C MET A 123 15.69 8.77 10.23
N GLY A 124 16.05 7.93 9.26
CA GLY A 124 15.74 6.50 9.28
C GLY A 124 14.33 6.13 8.83
N SER A 125 13.46 7.11 8.50
CA SER A 125 12.26 6.82 7.72
C SER A 125 12.63 6.39 6.29
N PRO A 126 11.76 5.68 5.55
CA PRO A 126 12.08 5.15 4.22
C PRO A 126 12.55 6.25 3.26
N GLY A 127 13.77 6.13 2.72
CA GLY A 127 14.43 7.14 1.88
C GLY A 127 15.23 8.19 2.64
N MET A 128 15.16 8.17 4.00
CA MET A 128 15.93 9.04 4.90
C MET A 128 16.94 8.25 5.73
N GLU A 129 17.31 7.06 5.30
CA GLU A 129 18.31 6.23 5.93
C GLU A 129 19.69 6.88 5.85
N VAL A 130 20.48 6.78 6.91
CA VAL A 130 21.85 7.28 7.01
C VAL A 130 22.83 6.13 7.19
N PRO A 131 24.11 6.26 6.73
CA PRO A 131 25.10 5.20 6.81
C PRO A 131 25.40 4.72 8.25
N SER A 132 25.23 5.58 9.24
CA SER A 132 25.40 5.24 10.67
C SER A 132 24.31 4.33 11.22
N GLY A 133 23.20 4.16 10.50
CA GLY A 133 22.01 3.44 10.99
C GLY A 133 21.22 4.19 12.06
N ALA A 134 21.57 5.45 12.35
CA ALA A 134 20.83 6.28 13.31
C ALA A 134 19.38 6.50 12.85
N LYS A 135 18.46 6.56 13.81
CA LYS A 135 17.03 6.73 13.57
C LYS A 135 16.40 7.65 14.61
N ASP A 136 15.47 8.48 14.15
CA ASP A 136 14.57 9.22 15.00
C ASP A 136 13.35 8.37 15.33
N ALA A 137 12.80 8.52 16.52
CA ALA A 137 11.45 8.04 16.80
C ALA A 137 10.44 8.96 16.07
N TYR A 138 9.54 8.39 15.28
CA TYR A 138 8.53 9.16 14.57
C TYR A 138 7.17 8.48 14.58
N SER A 139 6.14 9.21 14.20
CA SER A 139 4.80 8.68 14.07
C SER A 139 4.31 8.80 12.63
N VAL A 140 3.66 7.76 12.15
CA VAL A 140 2.73 7.87 11.03
C VAL A 140 1.41 8.39 11.59
N VAL A 141 0.90 9.47 11.04
CA VAL A 141 -0.38 10.05 11.46
C VAL A 141 -1.44 9.85 10.38
N ALA A 142 -2.65 9.53 10.80
CA ALA A 142 -3.83 9.54 9.93
C ALA A 142 -4.49 10.92 10.03
N PHE A 143 -4.91 11.50 8.90
CA PHE A 143 -5.53 12.82 8.84
C PHE A 143 -6.79 12.86 7.98
N GLY A 144 -7.59 13.89 8.15
CA GLY A 144 -8.85 14.11 7.46
C GLY A 144 -10.02 13.32 8.04
N GLY A 145 -11.12 13.19 7.29
CA GLY A 145 -12.34 12.54 7.78
C GLY A 145 -13.09 13.34 8.84
N GLY A 146 -12.86 14.67 8.89
CA GLY A 146 -13.50 15.56 9.87
C GLY A 146 -12.92 15.48 11.28
N GLN A 147 -11.76 14.83 11.45
CA GLN A 147 -11.06 14.67 12.73
C GLN A 147 -9.67 15.30 12.65
N PRO A 148 -9.12 15.81 13.78
CA PRO A 148 -7.72 16.22 13.83
C PRO A 148 -6.78 15.05 13.55
N PRO A 149 -5.53 15.33 13.09
CA PRO A 149 -4.53 14.29 12.88
C PRO A 149 -4.31 13.46 14.15
N ARG A 150 -4.23 12.12 13.96
CA ARG A 150 -4.02 11.18 15.09
C ARG A 150 -2.97 10.15 14.74
N VAL A 151 -2.27 9.65 15.75
CA VAL A 151 -1.26 8.60 15.57
C VAL A 151 -1.94 7.34 14.99
N TYR A 152 -1.46 6.92 13.82
CA TYR A 152 -1.82 5.67 13.17
C TYR A 152 -0.84 4.55 13.56
N GLU A 153 0.45 4.89 13.66
CA GLU A 153 1.52 3.98 14.03
C GLU A 153 2.71 4.75 14.62
N ARG A 154 3.43 4.15 15.57
CA ARG A 154 4.72 4.65 16.09
C ARG A 154 5.87 3.80 15.54
N ARG A 155 6.95 4.44 15.22
CA ARG A 155 8.16 3.85 14.64
C ARG A 155 9.41 4.22 15.43
#